data_0c03e253a399a119ef8241dfea6c7c5a
#
_entry.id   0c03e253a399a119ef8241dfea6c7c5a
#
_cell.length_a   1.000
_cell.length_b   1.000
_cell.length_c   1.000
_cell.angle_alpha   90.00
_cell.angle_beta   90.00
_cell.angle_gamma   90.00
#
_symmetry.space_group_name_H-M   'P 1'
#
loop_
_entity.id
_entity.type
_entity.pdbx_description
1 polymer ?
#
loop_
_entity_poly.entity_id
_entity_poly.type
_entity_poly.pdbx_seq_one_letter_code
_entity_poly.pdbx_strand_id
1 'polypeptide(L)'
;MTGRAWPEVYKKLGVAPIINAQSWVTALGGSIMRPEVLQAMDDAAGVFIDIKKLNLAAGEVVATACGAERGLVTGGCAAAQVLMVAACMTGTSEEKAEQLPDTTAMKNEILLFDGQRNRYDKAFITAGGKLVTFGDEDSVTSEDLEQAITDKTACVAFVVAPFLPTGIGLEETIRIAHERGVPVIVDAAAEVPPRANLSKFHEMGADLVAFSGGKGIGGPQSTGLLAGKAELMEAVVMNSLNLDSSIAAIGRPMKVSKENIVGLVTALQLFTDSDEAAEWQGWHSKAEYVAERLTGIDGVRVEIEDDPSERQGPQPVLYFEEDYSGPSIAEIKEQLEAGDPGIFVGGGGAREEINIVMVNVQEGEEVIIADRFNEILRG
;
A
#
# COMPACT_ATOMS: atom_id res chain seq x y z
N MET A 1 -31.11 -4.54 9.67
CA MET A 1 -30.25 -5.74 9.63
C MET A 1 -29.75 -5.88 8.21
N THR A 2 -28.64 -5.25 7.88
CA THR A 2 -27.91 -5.53 6.65
C THR A 2 -27.01 -6.73 6.93
N GLY A 3 -27.64 -7.89 7.12
CA GLY A 3 -26.92 -9.10 7.46
C GLY A 3 -26.29 -9.68 6.22
N ARG A 4 -25.07 -9.30 5.86
CA ARG A 4 -24.23 -10.23 5.13
C ARG A 4 -24.11 -11.46 6.04
N ALA A 5 -24.79 -12.54 5.65
CA ALA A 5 -24.71 -13.78 6.40
C ALA A 5 -23.22 -14.15 6.53
N TRP A 6 -22.77 -14.47 7.73
CA TRP A 6 -21.40 -14.94 7.95
C TRP A 6 -21.09 -16.04 6.95
N PRO A 7 -20.01 -15.93 6.16
CA PRO A 7 -19.59 -17.05 5.33
C PRO A 7 -19.33 -18.28 6.21
N GLU A 8 -19.79 -19.44 5.78
CA GLU A 8 -19.73 -20.68 6.55
C GLU A 8 -18.30 -21.04 6.99
N VAL A 9 -17.30 -20.66 6.19
CA VAL A 9 -15.88 -20.84 6.50
C VAL A 9 -15.48 -20.07 7.78
N TYR A 10 -15.93 -18.84 7.94
CA TYR A 10 -15.62 -18.03 9.13
C TYR A 10 -16.43 -18.46 10.35
N LYS A 11 -17.68 -18.89 10.16
CA LYS A 11 -18.47 -19.49 11.27
C LYS A 11 -17.76 -20.71 11.87
N LYS A 12 -17.23 -21.60 11.02
CA LYS A 12 -16.48 -22.78 11.46
C LYS A 12 -15.21 -22.44 12.24
N LEU A 13 -14.60 -21.29 11.96
CA LEU A 13 -13.41 -20.78 12.64
C LEU A 13 -13.76 -19.94 13.87
N GLY A 14 -15.02 -19.58 14.08
CA GLY A 14 -15.45 -18.71 15.17
C GLY A 14 -14.99 -17.25 15.02
N VAL A 15 -14.73 -16.79 13.76
CA VAL A 15 -14.26 -15.44 13.46
C VAL A 15 -15.41 -14.65 12.84
N ALA A 16 -15.88 -13.61 13.54
CA ALA A 16 -16.96 -12.76 13.10
C ALA A 16 -16.52 -11.80 11.97
N PRO A 17 -17.35 -11.56 10.94
CA PRO A 17 -17.16 -10.44 10.02
C PRO A 17 -17.26 -9.09 10.75
N ILE A 18 -16.54 -8.11 10.24
CA ILE A 18 -16.49 -6.76 10.79
C ILE A 18 -16.81 -5.72 9.69
N ILE A 19 -17.11 -4.50 10.09
CA ILE A 19 -17.18 -3.34 9.20
C ILE A 19 -15.83 -2.62 9.25
N ASN A 20 -15.18 -2.49 8.09
CA ASN A 20 -13.91 -1.81 7.97
C ASN A 20 -14.10 -0.37 7.49
N ALA A 21 -14.11 0.56 8.42
CA ALA A 21 -14.09 2.01 8.18
C ALA A 21 -12.73 2.63 8.56
N GLN A 22 -11.64 1.83 8.53
CA GLN A 22 -10.26 2.25 8.84
C GLN A 22 -9.36 2.35 7.60
N SER A 23 -9.85 2.04 6.40
CA SER A 23 -9.05 1.94 5.16
C SER A 23 -8.44 0.55 4.89
N TRP A 24 -7.53 0.45 3.92
CA TRP A 24 -6.92 -0.81 3.44
C TRP A 24 -5.78 -1.30 4.35
N VAL A 25 -6.09 -1.63 5.59
CA VAL A 25 -5.08 -2.11 6.54
C VAL A 25 -4.99 -3.63 6.54
N THR A 26 -3.78 -4.14 6.64
CA THR A 26 -3.51 -5.59 6.63
C THR A 26 -4.22 -6.33 7.75
N ALA A 27 -4.33 -5.73 8.94
CA ALA A 27 -4.97 -6.33 10.10
C ALA A 27 -6.47 -6.64 9.88
N LEU A 28 -7.13 -5.90 8.98
CA LEU A 28 -8.55 -6.06 8.66
C LEU A 28 -8.79 -6.76 7.31
N GLY A 29 -7.76 -7.31 6.68
CA GLY A 29 -7.88 -8.09 5.45
C GLY A 29 -7.69 -7.30 4.14
N GLY A 30 -7.32 -6.01 4.22
CA GLY A 30 -7.08 -5.17 3.04
C GLY A 30 -8.37 -4.70 2.37
N SER A 31 -8.64 -5.13 1.16
CA SER A 31 -9.85 -4.82 0.39
C SER A 31 -10.69 -6.06 0.12
N ILE A 32 -11.97 -5.86 -0.20
CA ILE A 32 -12.86 -6.93 -0.68
C ILE A 32 -12.71 -7.02 -2.19
N MET A 33 -12.31 -8.19 -2.68
CA MET A 33 -12.15 -8.44 -4.11
C MET A 33 -13.51 -8.47 -4.83
N ARG A 34 -13.55 -7.93 -6.05
CA ARG A 34 -14.71 -8.01 -6.92
C ARG A 34 -14.99 -9.46 -7.35
N PRO A 35 -16.27 -9.82 -7.66
CA PRO A 35 -16.62 -11.18 -8.08
C PRO A 35 -15.80 -11.70 -9.27
N GLU A 36 -15.47 -10.83 -10.23
CA GLU A 36 -14.67 -11.16 -11.41
C GLU A 36 -13.24 -11.57 -11.03
N VAL A 37 -12.65 -10.96 -10.01
CA VAL A 37 -11.33 -11.31 -9.49
C VAL A 37 -11.37 -12.70 -8.85
N LEU A 38 -12.39 -12.95 -8.02
CA LEU A 38 -12.59 -14.25 -7.38
C LEU A 38 -12.81 -15.36 -8.41
N GLN A 39 -13.60 -15.11 -9.46
CA GLN A 39 -13.84 -16.07 -10.55
C GLN A 39 -12.54 -16.37 -11.31
N ALA A 40 -11.76 -15.34 -11.65
CA ALA A 40 -10.47 -15.53 -12.33
C ALA A 40 -9.48 -16.37 -11.50
N MET A 41 -9.47 -16.18 -10.19
CA MET A 41 -8.65 -16.99 -9.27
C MET A 41 -9.11 -18.46 -9.23
N ASP A 42 -10.42 -18.70 -9.19
CA ASP A 42 -11.03 -20.05 -9.21
C ASP A 42 -10.68 -20.77 -10.51
N ASP A 43 -10.87 -20.12 -11.67
CA ASP A 43 -10.51 -20.65 -12.97
C ASP A 43 -9.00 -21.00 -13.06
N ALA A 44 -8.13 -20.12 -12.55
CA ALA A 44 -6.70 -20.34 -12.52
C ALA A 44 -6.31 -21.53 -11.62
N ALA A 45 -7.06 -21.79 -10.55
CA ALA A 45 -6.76 -22.89 -9.62
C ALA A 45 -6.90 -24.28 -10.28
N GLY A 46 -7.80 -24.40 -11.25
CA GLY A 46 -8.17 -25.68 -11.89
C GLY A 46 -7.14 -26.26 -12.87
N VAL A 47 -6.05 -25.53 -13.22
CA VAL A 47 -5.11 -25.94 -14.27
C VAL A 47 -3.65 -25.73 -13.88
N PHE A 48 -2.75 -26.53 -14.47
CA PHE A 48 -1.32 -26.25 -14.41
C PHE A 48 -0.91 -25.31 -15.54
N ILE A 49 0.09 -24.45 -15.26
CA ILE A 49 0.60 -23.47 -16.20
C ILE A 49 2.11 -23.29 -16.03
N ASP A 50 2.78 -22.88 -17.10
CA ASP A 50 4.15 -22.41 -17.05
C ASP A 50 4.19 -21.04 -16.31
N ILE A 51 4.67 -21.09 -15.06
CA ILE A 51 4.68 -19.91 -14.19
C ILE A 51 5.62 -18.79 -14.70
N LYS A 52 6.66 -19.16 -15.47
CA LYS A 52 7.58 -18.21 -16.07
C LYS A 52 6.87 -17.39 -17.16
N LYS A 53 6.11 -18.08 -18.03
CA LYS A 53 5.30 -17.40 -19.06
C LYS A 53 4.18 -16.56 -18.44
N LEU A 54 3.57 -17.03 -17.36
CA LEU A 54 2.55 -16.26 -16.64
C LEU A 54 3.15 -14.97 -16.05
N ASN A 55 4.31 -15.05 -15.40
CA ASN A 55 4.98 -13.86 -14.85
C ASN A 55 5.34 -12.84 -15.93
N LEU A 56 5.81 -13.29 -17.11
CA LEU A 56 6.09 -12.38 -18.22
C LEU A 56 4.83 -11.69 -18.73
N ALA A 57 3.76 -12.44 -19.00
CA ALA A 57 2.50 -11.88 -19.47
C ALA A 57 1.85 -10.93 -18.45
N ALA A 58 1.86 -11.29 -17.16
CA ALA A 58 1.39 -10.43 -16.08
C ALA A 58 2.25 -9.17 -15.95
N GLY A 59 3.57 -9.31 -16.12
CA GLY A 59 4.51 -8.18 -16.10
C GLY A 59 4.24 -7.16 -17.19
N GLU A 60 3.83 -7.58 -18.39
CA GLU A 60 3.42 -6.68 -19.48
C GLU A 60 2.18 -5.86 -19.12
N VAL A 61 1.20 -6.48 -18.44
CA VAL A 61 -0.01 -5.77 -17.98
C VAL A 61 0.37 -4.74 -16.90
N VAL A 62 1.23 -5.13 -15.95
CA VAL A 62 1.73 -4.21 -14.91
C VAL A 62 2.50 -3.04 -15.54
N ALA A 63 3.43 -3.31 -16.45
CA ALA A 63 4.21 -2.29 -17.14
C ALA A 63 3.31 -1.29 -17.89
N THR A 64 2.33 -1.80 -18.61
CA THR A 64 1.36 -0.97 -19.36
C THR A 64 0.57 -0.06 -18.42
N ALA A 65 0.03 -0.62 -17.33
CA ALA A 65 -0.75 0.15 -16.36
C ALA A 65 0.08 1.23 -15.64
N CYS A 66 1.37 0.95 -15.40
CA CYS A 66 2.28 1.87 -14.71
C CYS A 66 3.05 2.81 -15.65
N GLY A 67 2.88 2.70 -16.96
CA GLY A 67 3.67 3.50 -17.92
C GLY A 67 5.18 3.23 -17.83
N ALA A 68 5.58 2.00 -17.46
CA ALA A 68 6.95 1.59 -17.22
C ALA A 68 7.47 0.66 -18.32
N GLU A 69 8.78 0.45 -18.38
CA GLU A 69 9.39 -0.41 -19.40
C GLU A 69 9.12 -1.90 -19.13
N ARG A 70 9.09 -2.32 -17.88
CA ARG A 70 8.78 -3.69 -17.45
C ARG A 70 8.07 -3.71 -16.09
N GLY A 71 7.35 -4.80 -15.82
CA GLY A 71 6.65 -5.02 -14.57
C GLY A 71 6.75 -6.46 -14.05
N LEU A 72 6.37 -6.64 -12.81
CA LEU A 72 6.31 -7.94 -12.13
C LEU A 72 5.20 -7.91 -11.06
N VAL A 73 4.47 -9.02 -10.94
CA VAL A 73 3.60 -9.25 -9.78
C VAL A 73 4.43 -9.83 -8.64
N THR A 74 4.37 -9.21 -7.47
CA THR A 74 5.11 -9.60 -6.26
C THR A 74 4.18 -10.08 -5.15
N GLY A 75 4.75 -10.70 -4.10
CA GLY A 75 4.04 -11.16 -2.91
C GLY A 75 3.64 -10.04 -1.93
N GLY A 76 3.39 -8.84 -2.44
CA GLY A 76 3.07 -7.63 -1.70
C GLY A 76 4.10 -6.52 -1.94
N CYS A 77 3.76 -5.27 -1.58
CA CYS A 77 4.66 -4.13 -1.72
C CYS A 77 5.96 -4.33 -0.93
N ALA A 78 5.89 -4.87 0.29
CA ALA A 78 7.10 -5.17 1.07
C ALA A 78 8.03 -6.18 0.36
N ALA A 79 7.47 -7.21 -0.30
CA ALA A 79 8.25 -8.13 -1.13
C ALA A 79 8.88 -7.41 -2.34
N ALA A 80 8.15 -6.47 -2.95
CA ALA A 80 8.70 -5.62 -4.01
C ALA A 80 9.88 -4.78 -3.52
N GLN A 81 9.80 -4.17 -2.33
CA GLN A 81 10.89 -3.40 -1.73
C GLN A 81 12.16 -4.24 -1.52
N VAL A 82 12.01 -5.49 -1.02
CA VAL A 82 13.15 -6.42 -0.89
C VAL A 82 13.81 -6.67 -2.24
N LEU A 83 13.00 -6.90 -3.29
CA LEU A 83 13.49 -7.18 -4.64
C LEU A 83 14.12 -5.94 -5.30
N MET A 84 13.58 -4.73 -5.08
CA MET A 84 14.17 -3.48 -5.56
C MET A 84 15.56 -3.27 -4.98
N VAL A 85 15.71 -3.42 -3.67
CA VAL A 85 17.01 -3.31 -3.00
C VAL A 85 17.98 -4.38 -3.48
N ALA A 86 17.54 -5.64 -3.56
CA ALA A 86 18.37 -6.73 -4.07
C ALA A 86 18.87 -6.41 -5.48
N ALA A 87 18.00 -5.94 -6.38
CA ALA A 87 18.35 -5.58 -7.74
C ALA A 87 19.37 -4.42 -7.80
N CYS A 88 19.21 -3.39 -6.97
CA CYS A 88 20.17 -2.27 -6.89
C CYS A 88 21.55 -2.71 -6.38
N MET A 89 21.63 -3.73 -5.51
CA MET A 89 22.89 -4.26 -4.98
C MET A 89 23.59 -5.22 -5.93
N THR A 90 22.82 -6.08 -6.60
CA THR A 90 23.38 -7.16 -7.42
C THR A 90 23.54 -6.82 -8.89
N GLY A 91 22.72 -5.90 -9.42
CA GLY A 91 22.51 -5.77 -10.85
C GLY A 91 22.13 -7.13 -11.44
N THR A 92 22.61 -7.46 -12.63
CA THR A 92 22.38 -8.75 -13.33
C THR A 92 23.47 -9.80 -13.04
N SER A 93 24.21 -9.68 -11.92
CA SER A 93 25.23 -10.64 -11.52
C SER A 93 24.62 -11.79 -10.73
N GLU A 94 24.61 -13.01 -11.32
CA GLU A 94 24.15 -14.23 -10.63
C GLU A 94 24.97 -14.51 -9.37
N GLU A 95 26.30 -14.33 -9.41
CA GLU A 95 27.18 -14.54 -8.26
C GLU A 95 26.77 -13.67 -7.06
N LYS A 96 26.48 -12.37 -7.31
CA LYS A 96 26.02 -11.47 -6.25
C LYS A 96 24.61 -11.84 -5.76
N ALA A 97 23.71 -12.27 -6.65
CA ALA A 97 22.38 -12.71 -6.27
C ALA A 97 22.40 -13.95 -5.39
N GLU A 98 23.28 -14.90 -5.69
CA GLU A 98 23.51 -16.11 -4.88
C GLU A 98 24.14 -15.79 -3.51
N GLN A 99 24.98 -14.75 -3.45
CA GLN A 99 25.65 -14.33 -2.21
C GLN A 99 24.66 -13.70 -1.19
N LEU A 100 23.57 -13.08 -1.65
CA LEU A 100 22.59 -12.45 -0.75
C LEU A 100 22.03 -13.45 0.28
N PRO A 101 21.85 -13.05 1.55
CA PRO A 101 21.91 -11.68 2.09
C PRO A 101 23.30 -11.22 2.56
N ASP A 102 24.39 -11.94 2.28
CA ASP A 102 25.73 -11.44 2.52
C ASP A 102 26.10 -10.40 1.45
N THR A 103 26.26 -9.15 1.86
CA THR A 103 26.56 -8.01 0.99
C THR A 103 28.03 -7.60 1.04
N THR A 104 28.94 -8.51 1.46
CA THR A 104 30.38 -8.26 1.45
C THR A 104 30.86 -7.90 0.05
N ALA A 105 31.62 -6.82 -0.06
CA ALA A 105 32.12 -6.25 -1.31
C ALA A 105 31.05 -5.73 -2.29
N MET A 106 29.80 -5.51 -1.84
CA MET A 106 28.74 -4.86 -2.63
C MET A 106 28.51 -3.43 -2.13
N LYS A 107 28.00 -2.57 -3.02
CA LYS A 107 27.30 -1.36 -2.59
C LYS A 107 26.03 -1.81 -1.87
N ASN A 108 25.82 -1.40 -0.63
CA ASN A 108 24.74 -1.93 0.20
C ASN A 108 24.06 -0.88 1.10
N GLU A 109 24.43 0.39 0.96
CA GLU A 109 23.78 1.48 1.69
C GLU A 109 22.52 1.91 0.94
N ILE A 110 21.39 1.89 1.64
CA ILE A 110 20.09 2.36 1.17
C ILE A 110 19.84 3.68 1.88
N LEU A 111 19.85 4.78 1.14
CA LEU A 111 19.61 6.10 1.71
C LEU A 111 18.11 6.34 1.85
N LEU A 112 17.70 6.89 2.99
CA LEU A 112 16.31 7.27 3.26
C LEU A 112 16.29 8.56 4.07
N PHE A 113 15.44 9.52 3.69
CA PHE A 113 15.19 10.70 4.52
C PHE A 113 14.66 10.28 5.90
N ASP A 114 15.25 10.82 6.97
CA ASP A 114 14.92 10.38 8.34
C ASP A 114 13.44 10.60 8.67
N GLY A 115 12.82 11.68 8.22
CA GLY A 115 11.40 11.94 8.35
C GLY A 115 10.48 10.93 7.62
N GLN A 116 11.01 10.13 6.69
CA GLN A 116 10.24 9.06 6.01
C GLN A 116 10.39 7.69 6.68
N ARG A 117 11.11 7.62 7.81
CA ARG A 117 11.26 6.38 8.58
C ARG A 117 9.91 5.87 9.08
N ASN A 118 9.69 4.59 8.93
CA ASN A 118 8.44 3.98 9.36
C ASN A 118 8.62 2.49 9.71
N ARG A 119 7.57 1.85 10.23
CA ARG A 119 7.63 0.45 10.67
C ARG A 119 7.88 -0.56 9.55
N TYR A 120 7.77 -0.16 8.28
CA TYR A 120 7.99 -1.03 7.11
C TYR A 120 9.43 -1.00 6.59
N ASP A 121 10.31 -0.19 7.17
CA ASP A 121 11.74 -0.10 6.82
C ASP A 121 12.46 -1.45 6.79
N LYS A 122 11.92 -2.45 7.50
CA LYS A 122 12.45 -3.82 7.51
C LYS A 122 12.55 -4.44 6.12
N ALA A 123 11.67 -4.06 5.20
CA ALA A 123 11.71 -4.55 3.83
C ALA A 123 13.00 -4.10 3.12
N PHE A 124 13.47 -2.87 3.32
CA PHE A 124 14.68 -2.34 2.70
C PHE A 124 15.96 -3.06 3.16
N ILE A 125 15.98 -3.62 4.36
CA ILE A 125 17.17 -4.30 4.90
C ILE A 125 17.14 -5.83 4.79
N THR A 126 16.01 -6.41 4.39
CA THR A 126 15.83 -7.88 4.37
C THR A 126 16.77 -8.58 3.41
N ALA A 127 17.13 -7.95 2.29
CA ALA A 127 18.09 -8.49 1.33
C ALA A 127 19.57 -8.31 1.75
N GLY A 128 19.85 -7.80 2.95
CA GLY A 128 21.21 -7.55 3.45
C GLY A 128 21.66 -6.09 3.30
N GLY A 129 20.79 -5.20 2.82
CA GLY A 129 21.06 -3.76 2.73
C GLY A 129 21.19 -3.12 4.12
N LYS A 130 21.87 -1.99 4.18
CA LYS A 130 22.03 -1.15 5.36
C LYS A 130 21.28 0.14 5.14
N LEU A 131 20.27 0.39 5.97
CA LEU A 131 19.56 1.66 5.95
C LEU A 131 20.46 2.76 6.54
N VAL A 132 20.64 3.83 5.79
CA VAL A 132 21.39 5.03 6.18
C VAL A 132 20.46 6.22 6.01
N THR A 133 20.21 6.95 7.10
CA THR A 133 19.34 8.12 7.05
C THR A 133 20.13 9.40 6.76
N PHE A 134 19.46 10.38 6.17
CA PHE A 134 19.97 11.73 5.95
C PHE A 134 18.90 12.77 6.30
N GLY A 135 19.32 14.00 6.62
CA GLY A 135 18.44 15.01 7.19
C GLY A 135 18.05 14.70 8.63
N ASP A 136 17.14 15.48 9.17
CA ASP A 136 16.51 15.28 10.48
C ASP A 136 15.05 14.86 10.30
N GLU A 137 14.39 14.40 11.36
CA GLU A 137 12.99 13.93 11.32
C GLU A 137 12.04 14.93 10.63
N ASP A 138 12.22 16.23 10.88
CA ASP A 138 11.33 17.30 10.40
C ASP A 138 11.92 18.10 9.22
N SER A 139 13.21 17.95 8.90
CA SER A 139 13.88 18.79 7.90
C SER A 139 14.98 18.07 7.12
N VAL A 140 15.09 18.44 5.85
CA VAL A 140 16.14 17.95 4.96
C VAL A 140 16.42 18.97 3.85
N THR A 141 17.65 19.06 3.43
CA THR A 141 18.10 19.88 2.31
C THR A 141 18.68 19.03 1.18
N SER A 142 18.79 19.62 -0.01
CA SER A 142 19.47 18.95 -1.15
C SER A 142 20.92 18.59 -0.80
N GLU A 143 21.61 19.45 -0.03
CA GLU A 143 22.99 19.23 0.40
C GLU A 143 23.13 18.02 1.32
N ASP A 144 22.15 17.76 2.19
CA ASP A 144 22.16 16.57 3.05
C ASP A 144 22.16 15.28 2.24
N LEU A 145 21.34 15.21 1.18
CA LEU A 145 21.32 14.06 0.28
C LEU A 145 22.62 13.95 -0.52
N GLU A 146 23.14 15.08 -1.06
CA GLU A 146 24.40 15.10 -1.80
C GLU A 146 25.58 14.57 -0.97
N GLN A 147 25.64 14.93 0.31
CA GLN A 147 26.68 14.48 1.25
C GLN A 147 26.49 13.02 1.69
N ALA A 148 25.25 12.54 1.76
CA ALA A 148 24.94 11.17 2.14
C ALA A 148 25.31 10.16 1.04
N ILE A 149 25.29 10.56 -0.24
CA ILE A 149 25.65 9.67 -1.35
C ILE A 149 27.16 9.41 -1.35
N THR A 150 27.52 8.12 -1.21
CA THR A 150 28.90 7.65 -1.20
C THR A 150 29.13 6.56 -2.27
N ASP A 151 30.36 6.06 -2.37
CA ASP A 151 30.70 4.90 -3.21
C ASP A 151 30.06 3.58 -2.74
N LYS A 152 29.48 3.56 -1.55
CA LYS A 152 28.75 2.42 -0.98
C LYS A 152 27.24 2.48 -1.21
N THR A 153 26.73 3.61 -1.70
CA THR A 153 25.29 3.80 -1.93
C THR A 153 24.81 2.90 -3.06
N ALA A 154 23.86 2.02 -2.76
CA ALA A 154 23.19 1.14 -3.72
C ALA A 154 21.98 1.81 -4.36
N CYS A 155 21.17 2.51 -3.57
CA CYS A 155 20.00 3.28 -4.04
C CYS A 155 19.58 4.32 -3.01
N VAL A 156 18.74 5.27 -3.47
CA VAL A 156 17.94 6.15 -2.58
C VAL A 156 16.52 5.61 -2.57
N ALA A 157 16.00 5.34 -1.38
CA ALA A 157 14.60 4.97 -1.17
C ALA A 157 13.77 6.24 -0.88
N PHE A 158 12.58 6.31 -1.46
CA PHE A 158 11.61 7.36 -1.22
C PHE A 158 10.26 6.74 -0.88
N VAL A 159 9.68 7.12 0.26
CA VAL A 159 8.38 6.63 0.70
C VAL A 159 7.33 7.71 0.49
N VAL A 160 6.31 7.40 -0.29
CA VAL A 160 5.17 8.29 -0.50
C VAL A 160 4.03 7.84 0.40
N ALA A 161 3.63 8.72 1.30
CA ALA A 161 2.44 8.52 2.14
C ALA A 161 1.93 9.88 2.65
N PRO A 162 0.60 10.10 2.72
CA PRO A 162 0.02 11.40 3.12
C PRO A 162 0.43 11.85 4.54
N PHE A 163 0.80 10.91 5.40
CA PHE A 163 1.20 11.17 6.80
C PHE A 163 2.72 11.31 7.01
N LEU A 164 3.53 11.22 5.95
CA LEU A 164 4.99 11.38 6.01
C LEU A 164 5.41 12.67 5.30
N PRO A 165 6.47 13.33 5.80
CA PRO A 165 7.00 14.52 5.14
C PRO A 165 7.62 14.16 3.78
N THR A 166 7.42 15.02 2.80
CA THR A 166 7.97 14.84 1.44
C THR A 166 9.44 15.24 1.33
N GLY A 167 9.99 15.90 2.34
CA GLY A 167 11.36 16.39 2.35
C GLY A 167 11.62 17.37 1.21
N ILE A 168 12.71 17.16 0.46
CA ILE A 168 13.06 17.95 -0.73
C ILE A 168 12.20 17.60 -1.96
N GLY A 169 11.27 16.64 -1.82
CA GLY A 169 10.44 16.15 -2.91
C GLY A 169 11.11 15.08 -3.78
N LEU A 170 10.28 14.29 -4.46
CA LEU A 170 10.76 13.14 -5.24
C LEU A 170 11.59 13.59 -6.47
N GLU A 171 11.13 14.60 -7.22
CA GLU A 171 11.84 15.06 -8.43
C GLU A 171 13.25 15.56 -8.11
N GLU A 172 13.41 16.32 -7.03
CA GLU A 172 14.73 16.81 -6.60
C GLU A 172 15.59 15.65 -6.07
N THR A 173 15.01 14.70 -5.35
CA THR A 173 15.71 13.48 -4.92
C THR A 173 16.24 12.71 -6.12
N ILE A 174 15.42 12.52 -7.16
CA ILE A 174 15.80 11.83 -8.40
C ILE A 174 16.94 12.58 -9.10
N ARG A 175 16.82 13.89 -9.25
CA ARG A 175 17.83 14.71 -9.90
C ARG A 175 19.21 14.52 -9.25
N ILE A 176 19.27 14.68 -7.93
CA ILE A 176 20.52 14.56 -7.15
C ILE A 176 21.11 13.14 -7.25
N ALA A 177 20.27 12.12 -7.05
CA ALA A 177 20.73 10.73 -7.11
C ALA A 177 21.26 10.35 -8.50
N HIS A 178 20.54 10.74 -9.57
CA HIS A 178 20.93 10.43 -10.95
C HIS A 178 22.22 11.17 -11.38
N GLU A 179 22.48 12.38 -10.90
CA GLU A 179 23.76 13.08 -11.14
C GLU A 179 24.96 12.32 -10.56
N ARG A 180 24.74 11.44 -9.60
CA ARG A 180 25.74 10.56 -8.97
C ARG A 180 25.65 9.11 -9.47
N GLY A 181 24.77 8.81 -10.45
CA GLY A 181 24.57 7.47 -10.99
C GLY A 181 23.95 6.49 -9.99
N VAL A 182 23.14 6.98 -9.04
CA VAL A 182 22.45 6.18 -8.03
C VAL A 182 20.96 6.09 -8.38
N PRO A 183 20.37 4.87 -8.44
CA PRO A 183 18.96 4.71 -8.72
C PRO A 183 18.06 5.13 -7.55
N VAL A 184 16.83 5.59 -7.87
CA VAL A 184 15.80 5.95 -6.90
C VAL A 184 14.68 4.92 -6.96
N ILE A 185 14.38 4.31 -5.81
CA ILE A 185 13.29 3.34 -5.63
C ILE A 185 12.16 3.96 -4.80
N VAL A 186 10.91 3.76 -5.23
CA VAL A 186 9.75 4.41 -4.61
C VAL A 186 8.81 3.38 -4.01
N ASP A 187 8.51 3.56 -2.72
CA ASP A 187 7.41 2.89 -2.04
C ASP A 187 6.15 3.76 -2.17
N ALA A 188 5.22 3.34 -3.01
CA ALA A 188 3.92 3.96 -3.23
C ALA A 188 2.77 3.01 -2.83
N ALA A 189 2.96 2.24 -1.75
CA ALA A 189 2.09 1.13 -1.36
C ALA A 189 0.60 1.48 -1.25
N ALA A 190 0.26 2.73 -0.90
CA ALA A 190 -1.11 3.16 -0.64
C ALA A 190 -1.55 4.35 -1.52
N GLU A 191 -0.81 4.62 -2.61
CA GLU A 191 -0.97 5.85 -3.38
C GLU A 191 -2.00 5.74 -4.53
N VAL A 192 -2.70 4.63 -4.64
CA VAL A 192 -3.83 4.48 -5.57
C VAL A 192 -5.10 4.12 -4.80
N PRO A 193 -6.23 4.77 -5.11
CA PRO A 193 -6.42 5.88 -6.05
C PRO A 193 -5.68 7.17 -5.61
N PRO A 194 -5.52 8.19 -6.47
CA PRO A 194 -6.04 8.29 -7.85
C PRO A 194 -5.25 7.40 -8.82
N ARG A 195 -5.91 6.96 -9.90
CA ARG A 195 -5.33 6.08 -10.94
C ARG A 195 -4.08 6.66 -11.57
N ALA A 196 -4.05 7.98 -11.76
CA ALA A 196 -2.90 8.69 -12.34
C ALA A 196 -1.58 8.42 -11.58
N ASN A 197 -1.64 8.08 -10.31
CA ASN A 197 -0.45 7.76 -9.52
C ASN A 197 0.26 6.47 -9.97
N LEU A 198 -0.40 5.58 -10.75
CA LEU A 198 0.27 4.40 -11.32
C LEU A 198 1.46 4.78 -12.21
N SER A 199 1.32 5.82 -13.06
CA SER A 199 2.39 6.28 -13.96
C SER A 199 3.19 7.47 -13.42
N LYS A 200 2.59 8.30 -12.56
CA LYS A 200 3.15 9.57 -12.08
C LYS A 200 4.60 9.48 -11.62
N PHE A 201 4.95 8.50 -10.79
CA PHE A 201 6.30 8.42 -10.24
C PHE A 201 7.35 8.01 -11.27
N HIS A 202 6.95 7.21 -12.28
CA HIS A 202 7.81 6.89 -13.43
C HIS A 202 7.99 8.11 -14.34
N GLU A 203 6.94 8.90 -14.57
CA GLU A 203 7.01 10.16 -15.33
C GLU A 203 7.92 11.20 -14.65
N MET A 204 7.99 11.20 -13.31
CA MET A 204 8.95 11.99 -12.52
C MET A 204 10.39 11.47 -12.64
N GLY A 205 10.60 10.25 -13.12
CA GLY A 205 11.91 9.66 -13.37
C GLY A 205 12.34 8.57 -12.38
N ALA A 206 11.47 8.11 -11.49
CA ALA A 206 11.77 7.00 -10.57
C ALA A 206 12.20 5.73 -11.33
N ASP A 207 13.21 5.03 -10.83
CA ASP A 207 13.78 3.86 -11.51
C ASP A 207 12.96 2.58 -11.27
N LEU A 208 12.47 2.39 -10.02
CA LEU A 208 11.58 1.30 -9.64
C LEU A 208 10.49 1.84 -8.72
N VAL A 209 9.24 1.44 -8.94
CA VAL A 209 8.09 1.84 -8.13
C VAL A 209 7.28 0.63 -7.71
N ALA A 210 6.88 0.57 -6.44
CA ALA A 210 6.09 -0.51 -5.90
C ALA A 210 4.75 -0.04 -5.33
N PHE A 211 3.67 -0.76 -5.65
CA PHE A 211 2.31 -0.56 -5.12
C PHE A 211 1.79 -1.83 -4.45
N SER A 212 0.85 -1.70 -3.51
CA SER A 212 0.16 -2.85 -2.93
C SER A 212 -1.05 -3.23 -3.79
N GLY A 213 -1.12 -4.50 -4.20
CA GLY A 213 -2.26 -5.01 -4.99
C GLY A 213 -3.54 -5.21 -4.17
N GLY A 214 -3.42 -5.44 -2.86
CA GLY A 214 -4.55 -5.70 -1.96
C GLY A 214 -5.09 -4.46 -1.25
N LYS A 215 -4.81 -3.26 -1.77
CA LYS A 215 -5.36 -1.98 -1.32
C LYS A 215 -6.36 -1.43 -2.34
N GLY A 216 -6.24 -0.19 -2.79
CA GLY A 216 -7.17 0.45 -3.72
C GLY A 216 -7.36 -0.27 -5.07
N ILE A 217 -6.37 -1.05 -5.51
CA ILE A 217 -6.50 -1.89 -6.72
C ILE A 217 -7.56 -3.01 -6.54
N GLY A 218 -7.81 -3.45 -5.31
CA GLY A 218 -8.82 -4.47 -5.02
C GLY A 218 -8.42 -5.90 -5.40
N GLY A 219 -7.12 -6.18 -5.52
CA GLY A 219 -6.57 -7.52 -5.77
C GLY A 219 -6.38 -8.34 -4.49
N PRO A 220 -5.86 -9.58 -4.61
CA PRO A 220 -5.53 -10.39 -3.45
C PRO A 220 -4.57 -9.67 -2.51
N GLN A 221 -4.82 -9.71 -1.20
CA GLN A 221 -4.06 -8.95 -0.20
C GLN A 221 -2.55 -9.25 -0.23
N SER A 222 -2.16 -10.46 -0.50
CA SER A 222 -0.76 -10.88 -0.60
C SER A 222 -0.18 -10.68 -2.01
N THR A 223 -0.50 -9.54 -2.65
CA THR A 223 0.04 -9.16 -3.96
C THR A 223 0.53 -7.72 -3.98
N GLY A 224 1.45 -7.44 -4.89
CA GLY A 224 1.96 -6.11 -5.17
C GLY A 224 2.35 -5.97 -6.63
N LEU A 225 2.41 -4.73 -7.10
CA LEU A 225 2.96 -4.36 -8.39
C LEU A 225 4.39 -3.85 -8.17
N LEU A 226 5.30 -4.26 -9.02
CA LEU A 226 6.62 -3.68 -9.14
C LEU A 226 6.87 -3.37 -10.62
N ALA A 227 7.19 -2.13 -10.91
CA ALA A 227 7.44 -1.68 -12.28
C ALA A 227 8.66 -0.74 -12.34
N GLY A 228 9.29 -0.62 -13.50
CA GLY A 228 10.39 0.31 -13.69
C GLY A 228 11.24 0.06 -14.93
N LYS A 229 12.48 0.56 -14.89
CA LYS A 229 13.46 0.49 -15.97
C LYS A 229 13.86 -0.96 -16.27
N ALA A 230 13.97 -1.31 -17.54
CA ALA A 230 14.18 -2.68 -18.01
C ALA A 230 15.41 -3.34 -17.38
N GLU A 231 16.54 -2.63 -17.29
CA GLU A 231 17.79 -3.15 -16.74
C GLU A 231 17.64 -3.56 -15.25
N LEU A 232 17.02 -2.71 -14.43
CA LEU A 232 16.77 -3.01 -13.01
C LEU A 232 15.71 -4.09 -12.84
N MET A 233 14.67 -4.10 -13.70
CA MET A 233 13.65 -5.13 -13.68
C MET A 233 14.18 -6.51 -14.09
N GLU A 234 15.21 -6.60 -14.92
CA GLU A 234 15.93 -7.85 -15.21
C GLU A 234 16.58 -8.39 -13.92
N ALA A 235 17.27 -7.52 -13.18
CA ALA A 235 17.85 -7.87 -11.88
C ALA A 235 16.77 -8.23 -10.83
N VAL A 236 15.61 -7.55 -10.84
CA VAL A 236 14.45 -7.88 -9.99
C VAL A 236 13.97 -9.30 -10.26
N VAL A 237 13.77 -9.67 -11.54
CA VAL A 237 13.31 -11.02 -11.92
C VAL A 237 14.30 -12.08 -11.48
N MET A 238 15.61 -11.85 -11.67
CA MET A 238 16.67 -12.74 -11.24
C MET A 238 16.66 -12.94 -9.71
N ASN A 239 16.47 -11.89 -8.93
CA ASN A 239 16.39 -11.94 -7.46
C ASN A 239 15.04 -12.45 -6.93
N SER A 240 14.02 -12.63 -7.77
CA SER A 240 12.69 -13.13 -7.40
C SER A 240 12.71 -14.66 -7.23
N LEU A 241 12.25 -15.43 -8.21
CA LEU A 241 12.21 -16.89 -8.11
C LEU A 241 13.46 -17.57 -8.68
N ASN A 242 14.10 -16.94 -9.66
CA ASN A 242 15.26 -17.44 -10.39
C ASN A 242 15.09 -18.90 -10.85
N LEU A 243 14.01 -19.18 -11.57
CA LEU A 243 13.58 -20.55 -11.93
C LEU A 243 14.56 -21.29 -12.86
N ASP A 244 15.52 -20.59 -13.44
CA ASP A 244 16.56 -21.16 -14.32
C ASP A 244 17.85 -21.51 -13.56
N SER A 245 17.99 -21.07 -12.31
CA SER A 245 19.15 -21.37 -11.47
C SER A 245 18.95 -22.62 -10.62
N SER A 246 20.05 -23.27 -10.29
CA SER A 246 20.08 -24.36 -9.30
C SER A 246 19.97 -23.89 -7.85
N ILE A 247 20.16 -22.58 -7.61
CA ILE A 247 20.11 -21.94 -6.29
C ILE A 247 18.92 -20.99 -6.23
N ALA A 248 18.13 -21.10 -5.16
CA ALA A 248 17.00 -20.21 -4.96
C ALA A 248 17.46 -18.80 -4.60
N ALA A 249 16.92 -17.79 -5.32
CA ALA A 249 17.18 -16.39 -5.05
C ALA A 249 16.57 -15.93 -3.73
N ILE A 250 16.99 -14.74 -3.24
CA ILE A 250 16.50 -14.11 -2.01
C ILE A 250 14.98 -13.96 -1.98
N GLY A 251 14.33 -13.77 -3.13
CA GLY A 251 12.88 -13.65 -3.26
C GLY A 251 12.10 -14.96 -3.14
N ARG A 252 12.76 -16.13 -3.06
CA ARG A 252 12.07 -17.43 -2.99
C ARG A 252 11.03 -17.56 -1.87
N PRO A 253 11.25 -17.05 -0.65
CA PRO A 253 10.24 -17.04 0.41
C PRO A 253 9.01 -16.21 0.09
N MET A 254 9.12 -15.25 -0.82
CA MET A 254 8.08 -14.26 -1.19
C MET A 254 7.36 -14.64 -2.49
N LYS A 255 7.36 -15.93 -2.87
CA LYS A 255 6.71 -16.41 -4.10
C LYS A 255 5.22 -16.05 -4.13
N VAL A 256 4.71 -15.76 -5.33
CA VAL A 256 3.29 -15.53 -5.59
C VAL A 256 2.70 -16.76 -6.29
N SER A 257 1.49 -17.16 -5.89
CA SER A 257 0.78 -18.26 -6.55
C SER A 257 0.18 -17.80 -7.89
N LYS A 258 -0.07 -18.75 -8.80
CA LYS A 258 -0.70 -18.45 -10.09
C LYS A 258 -2.08 -17.81 -9.94
N GLU A 259 -2.84 -18.22 -8.93
CA GLU A 259 -4.15 -17.68 -8.60
C GLU A 259 -4.04 -16.19 -8.21
N ASN A 260 -3.07 -15.86 -7.36
CA ASN A 260 -2.85 -14.49 -6.93
C ASN A 260 -2.33 -13.60 -8.08
N ILE A 261 -1.48 -14.13 -8.95
CA ILE A 261 -1.02 -13.39 -10.15
C ILE A 261 -2.21 -13.06 -11.05
N VAL A 262 -3.04 -14.04 -11.38
CA VAL A 262 -4.23 -13.85 -12.23
C VAL A 262 -5.24 -12.91 -11.54
N GLY A 263 -5.46 -13.11 -10.23
CA GLY A 263 -6.35 -12.24 -9.45
C GLY A 263 -5.90 -10.79 -9.45
N LEU A 264 -4.59 -10.54 -9.28
CA LEU A 264 -4.08 -9.16 -9.31
C LEU A 264 -4.18 -8.54 -10.71
N VAL A 265 -3.83 -9.28 -11.76
CA VAL A 265 -3.94 -8.78 -13.15
C VAL A 265 -5.39 -8.42 -13.47
N THR A 266 -6.34 -9.28 -13.11
CA THR A 266 -7.77 -9.00 -13.29
C THR A 266 -8.22 -7.77 -12.50
N ALA A 267 -7.81 -7.66 -11.24
CA ALA A 267 -8.13 -6.50 -10.41
C ALA A 267 -7.55 -5.20 -10.99
N LEU A 268 -6.31 -5.23 -11.47
CA LEU A 268 -5.64 -4.08 -12.08
C LEU A 268 -6.36 -3.62 -13.35
N GLN A 269 -6.76 -4.55 -14.21
CA GLN A 269 -7.55 -4.23 -15.40
C GLN A 269 -8.90 -3.60 -15.03
N LEU A 270 -9.63 -4.18 -14.08
CA LEU A 270 -10.88 -3.60 -13.58
C LEU A 270 -10.68 -2.21 -12.97
N PHE A 271 -9.58 -2.01 -12.25
CA PHE A 271 -9.23 -0.72 -11.66
C PHE A 271 -8.91 0.32 -12.75
N THR A 272 -8.16 -0.05 -13.79
CA THR A 272 -7.83 0.86 -14.89
C THR A 272 -9.02 1.20 -15.77
N ASP A 273 -9.99 0.29 -15.88
CA ASP A 273 -11.20 0.45 -16.71
C ASP A 273 -12.39 1.07 -15.93
N SER A 274 -12.29 1.21 -14.58
CA SER A 274 -13.39 1.73 -13.77
C SER A 274 -13.64 3.22 -13.98
N ASP A 275 -14.86 3.67 -13.65
CA ASP A 275 -15.18 5.10 -13.55
C ASP A 275 -14.78 5.63 -12.17
N GLU A 276 -13.55 6.17 -12.08
CA GLU A 276 -12.97 6.69 -10.85
C GLU A 276 -13.82 7.82 -10.22
N ALA A 277 -14.42 8.66 -11.05
CA ALA A 277 -15.27 9.74 -10.58
C ALA A 277 -16.58 9.20 -9.95
N ALA A 278 -17.17 8.19 -10.57
CA ALA A 278 -18.35 7.54 -10.02
C ALA A 278 -18.05 6.77 -8.72
N GLU A 279 -16.89 6.10 -8.61
CA GLU A 279 -16.46 5.46 -7.37
C GLU A 279 -16.25 6.48 -6.26
N TRP A 280 -15.56 7.58 -6.53
CA TRP A 280 -15.37 8.68 -5.59
C TRP A 280 -16.69 9.27 -5.10
N GLN A 281 -17.62 9.55 -6.03
CA GLN A 281 -18.96 10.06 -5.70
C GLN A 281 -19.74 9.06 -4.84
N GLY A 282 -19.61 7.76 -5.08
CA GLY A 282 -20.21 6.72 -4.25
C GLY A 282 -19.69 6.74 -2.80
N TRP A 283 -18.40 6.92 -2.60
CA TRP A 283 -17.82 7.09 -1.26
C TRP A 283 -18.24 8.38 -0.62
N HIS A 284 -18.28 9.50 -1.39
CA HIS A 284 -18.69 10.82 -0.89
C HIS A 284 -20.14 10.81 -0.39
N SER A 285 -21.05 10.18 -1.14
CA SER A 285 -22.47 10.08 -0.74
C SER A 285 -22.64 9.31 0.58
N LYS A 286 -21.82 8.28 0.83
CA LYS A 286 -21.81 7.57 2.12
C LYS A 286 -21.24 8.44 3.23
N ALA A 287 -20.19 9.23 2.93
CA ALA A 287 -19.60 10.18 3.88
C ALA A 287 -20.61 11.24 4.29
N GLU A 288 -21.34 11.83 3.32
CA GLU A 288 -22.43 12.79 3.58
C GLU A 288 -23.50 12.18 4.48
N TYR A 289 -23.96 10.97 4.17
CA TYR A 289 -24.97 10.28 4.97
C TYR A 289 -24.55 10.12 6.44
N VAL A 290 -23.30 9.72 6.70
CA VAL A 290 -22.79 9.56 8.06
C VAL A 290 -22.62 10.91 8.74
N ALA A 291 -22.00 11.90 8.06
CA ALA A 291 -21.76 13.24 8.60
C ALA A 291 -23.06 13.94 9.01
N GLU A 292 -24.09 13.92 8.16
CA GLU A 292 -25.41 14.50 8.44
C GLU A 292 -26.04 13.93 9.72
N ARG A 293 -25.93 12.61 9.93
CA ARG A 293 -26.50 11.92 11.09
C ARG A 293 -25.74 12.15 12.38
N LEU A 294 -24.46 12.49 12.29
CA LEU A 294 -23.62 12.79 13.45
C LEU A 294 -23.51 14.28 13.75
N THR A 295 -24.12 15.14 12.92
CA THR A 295 -24.19 16.59 13.17
C THR A 295 -25.06 16.89 14.38
N GLY A 296 -24.63 17.89 15.19
CA GLY A 296 -25.38 18.37 16.36
C GLY A 296 -25.23 17.49 17.60
N ILE A 297 -24.13 16.75 17.71
CA ILE A 297 -23.66 16.14 18.95
C ILE A 297 -22.89 17.20 19.72
N ASP A 298 -23.22 17.42 21.00
CA ASP A 298 -22.59 18.43 21.83
C ASP A 298 -21.09 18.19 22.00
N GLY A 299 -20.28 19.21 21.71
CA GLY A 299 -18.82 19.13 21.76
C GLY A 299 -18.17 18.28 20.65
N VAL A 300 -18.93 17.89 19.60
CA VAL A 300 -18.38 17.16 18.45
C VAL A 300 -18.62 17.95 17.16
N ARG A 301 -17.56 18.33 16.49
CA ARG A 301 -17.58 18.92 15.16
C ARG A 301 -17.32 17.85 14.11
N VAL A 302 -18.19 17.76 13.12
CA VAL A 302 -18.10 16.78 12.04
C VAL A 302 -17.81 17.49 10.73
N GLU A 303 -16.74 17.08 10.05
CA GLU A 303 -16.37 17.60 8.73
C GLU A 303 -16.15 16.43 7.76
N ILE A 304 -16.36 16.67 6.46
CA ILE A 304 -15.98 15.72 5.43
C ILE A 304 -14.65 16.19 4.86
N GLU A 305 -13.62 15.36 5.00
CA GLU A 305 -12.33 15.57 4.36
C GLU A 305 -12.26 14.71 3.09
N ASP A 306 -12.08 15.34 1.95
CA ASP A 306 -12.16 14.71 0.63
C ASP A 306 -11.07 15.16 -0.36
N ASP A 307 -10.03 15.86 0.12
CA ASP A 307 -8.90 16.22 -0.73
C ASP A 307 -8.09 14.95 -1.09
N PRO A 308 -8.05 14.56 -2.37
CA PRO A 308 -7.34 13.35 -2.80
C PRO A 308 -5.81 13.46 -2.66
N SER A 309 -5.26 14.66 -2.43
CA SER A 309 -3.84 14.85 -2.13
C SER A 309 -3.48 14.51 -0.67
N GLU A 310 -4.46 14.54 0.21
CA GLU A 310 -4.28 14.30 1.65
C GLU A 310 -4.98 13.02 2.13
N ARG A 311 -6.00 12.56 1.40
CA ARG A 311 -6.85 11.43 1.82
C ARG A 311 -7.04 10.41 0.69
N GLN A 312 -7.09 9.16 1.07
CA GLN A 312 -7.30 8.04 0.12
C GLN A 312 -8.73 7.99 -0.44
N GLY A 313 -9.66 8.69 0.18
CA GLY A 313 -11.05 8.81 -0.21
C GLY A 313 -11.81 9.71 0.77
N PRO A 314 -13.03 10.16 0.42
CA PRO A 314 -13.86 10.99 1.30
C PRO A 314 -14.11 10.29 2.62
N GLN A 315 -14.02 11.03 3.72
CA GLN A 315 -14.21 10.51 5.07
C GLN A 315 -14.82 11.55 6.00
N PRO A 316 -15.86 11.22 6.77
CA PRO A 316 -16.25 12.02 7.92
C PRO A 316 -15.14 11.96 8.97
N VAL A 317 -14.81 13.14 9.51
CA VAL A 317 -13.87 13.28 10.62
C VAL A 317 -14.62 13.91 11.78
N LEU A 318 -14.57 13.27 12.93
CA LEU A 318 -15.13 13.74 14.19
C LEU A 318 -14.00 14.38 15.00
N TYR A 319 -14.08 15.66 15.21
CA TYR A 319 -13.20 16.43 16.09
C TYR A 319 -13.89 16.64 17.44
N PHE A 320 -13.22 16.28 18.53
CA PHE A 320 -13.72 16.39 19.88
C PHE A 320 -13.22 17.70 20.48
N GLU A 321 -14.14 18.63 20.76
CA GLU A 321 -13.85 19.97 21.27
C GLU A 321 -13.65 19.92 22.80
N GLU A 322 -13.08 21.00 23.37
CA GLU A 322 -12.77 21.07 24.81
C GLU A 322 -13.99 20.89 25.73
N ASP A 323 -15.18 21.20 25.28
CA ASP A 323 -16.44 21.07 26.01
C ASP A 323 -17.11 19.71 25.84
N TYR A 324 -16.54 18.79 25.06
CA TYR A 324 -17.04 17.44 24.93
C TYR A 324 -16.94 16.69 26.27
N SER A 325 -18.06 16.12 26.73
CA SER A 325 -18.16 15.44 28.03
C SER A 325 -18.56 13.97 27.94
N GLY A 326 -18.60 13.41 26.74
CA GLY A 326 -18.91 11.98 26.48
C GLY A 326 -17.72 11.05 26.69
N PRO A 327 -17.82 9.77 26.22
CA PRO A 327 -16.75 8.80 26.29
C PRO A 327 -15.48 9.27 25.54
N SER A 328 -14.32 8.91 26.04
CA SER A 328 -13.04 9.17 25.34
C SER A 328 -12.97 8.46 23.97
N ILE A 329 -12.11 8.93 23.09
CA ILE A 329 -11.87 8.30 21.76
C ILE A 329 -11.55 6.80 21.91
N ALA A 330 -10.76 6.44 22.90
CA ALA A 330 -10.41 5.05 23.16
C ALA A 330 -11.63 4.22 23.55
N GLU A 331 -12.49 4.74 24.44
CA GLU A 331 -13.74 4.08 24.85
C GLU A 331 -14.75 3.99 23.69
N ILE A 332 -14.84 5.02 22.84
CA ILE A 332 -15.69 4.99 21.64
C ILE A 332 -15.24 3.87 20.70
N LYS A 333 -13.95 3.79 20.42
CA LYS A 333 -13.39 2.74 19.55
C LYS A 333 -13.58 1.35 20.14
N GLU A 334 -13.37 1.16 21.44
CA GLU A 334 -13.62 -0.11 22.12
C GLU A 334 -15.10 -0.54 22.03
N GLN A 335 -16.04 0.40 22.22
CA GLN A 335 -17.47 0.10 22.09
C GLN A 335 -17.88 -0.20 20.64
N LEU A 336 -17.28 0.47 19.64
CA LEU A 336 -17.49 0.19 18.22
C LEU A 336 -17.00 -1.23 17.87
N GLU A 337 -15.78 -1.58 18.30
CA GLU A 337 -15.16 -2.88 18.03
C GLU A 337 -15.88 -4.04 18.74
N ALA A 338 -16.41 -3.81 19.95
CA ALA A 338 -17.15 -4.80 20.73
C ALA A 338 -18.58 -5.04 20.20
N GLY A 339 -19.05 -4.27 19.23
CA GLY A 339 -20.40 -4.40 18.65
C GLY A 339 -20.58 -5.64 17.76
N ASP A 340 -21.83 -5.88 17.33
CA ASP A 340 -22.18 -6.92 16.37
C ASP A 340 -22.97 -6.29 15.21
N PRO A 341 -22.35 -6.09 14.02
CA PRO A 341 -20.91 -6.33 13.75
C PRO A 341 -19.99 -5.34 14.47
N GLY A 342 -18.74 -5.75 14.72
CA GLY A 342 -17.69 -4.83 15.18
C GLY A 342 -17.34 -3.82 14.08
N ILE A 343 -17.10 -2.57 14.46
CA ILE A 343 -16.78 -1.47 13.54
C ILE A 343 -15.38 -0.95 13.85
N PHE A 344 -14.51 -0.92 12.85
CA PHE A 344 -13.14 -0.42 12.98
C PHE A 344 -12.99 0.91 12.25
N VAL A 345 -12.51 1.94 12.96
CA VAL A 345 -12.34 3.31 12.46
C VAL A 345 -10.90 3.79 12.63
N GLY A 346 -10.51 4.79 11.84
CA GLY A 346 -9.21 5.45 11.95
C GLY A 346 -9.15 6.50 13.09
N GLY A 347 -8.03 7.25 13.13
CA GLY A 347 -7.83 8.35 14.08
C GLY A 347 -7.36 7.90 15.46
N GLY A 348 -7.27 8.84 16.38
CA GLY A 348 -6.64 8.69 17.69
C GLY A 348 -5.14 9.02 17.65
N GLY A 349 -4.47 8.94 18.79
CA GLY A 349 -3.07 9.33 18.93
C GLY A 349 -2.92 10.81 19.29
N ALA A 350 -2.00 11.53 18.63
CA ALA A 350 -1.73 12.94 18.93
C ALA A 350 -2.85 13.90 18.47
N ARG A 351 -3.70 13.47 17.53
CA ARG A 351 -4.90 14.18 17.11
C ARG A 351 -6.12 13.62 17.82
N GLU A 352 -6.88 14.48 18.47
CA GLU A 352 -8.15 14.12 19.12
C GLU A 352 -9.28 14.03 18.08
N GLU A 353 -9.20 13.05 17.18
CA GLU A 353 -10.12 12.85 16.06
C GLU A 353 -10.43 11.36 15.81
N ILE A 354 -11.58 11.10 15.23
CA ILE A 354 -11.95 9.79 14.65
C ILE A 354 -12.22 9.97 13.17
N ASN A 355 -11.55 9.19 12.33
CA ASN A 355 -11.71 9.17 10.89
C ASN A 355 -12.56 7.96 10.48
N ILE A 356 -13.67 8.19 9.76
CA ILE A 356 -14.54 7.13 9.25
C ILE A 356 -14.30 7.00 7.74
N VAL A 357 -13.35 6.13 7.35
CA VAL A 357 -12.87 6.04 5.98
C VAL A 357 -13.82 5.20 5.13
N MET A 358 -14.42 5.80 4.07
CA MET A 358 -15.50 5.18 3.29
C MET A 358 -15.08 4.18 2.23
N VAL A 359 -13.80 4.11 1.85
CA VAL A 359 -13.32 3.32 0.70
C VAL A 359 -13.59 1.80 0.78
N ASN A 360 -13.75 1.26 1.98
CA ASN A 360 -14.08 -0.16 2.22
C ASN A 360 -15.50 -0.39 2.74
N VAL A 361 -16.23 0.68 3.06
CA VAL A 361 -17.59 0.60 3.59
C VAL A 361 -18.54 0.12 2.48
N GLN A 362 -19.17 -1.05 2.69
CA GLN A 362 -20.07 -1.64 1.75
C GLN A 362 -21.44 -0.94 1.81
N GLU A 363 -22.29 -1.18 0.79
CA GLU A 363 -23.63 -0.59 0.72
C GLU A 363 -24.47 -0.97 1.95
N GLY A 364 -25.04 0.03 2.62
CA GLY A 364 -25.84 -0.11 3.84
C GLY A 364 -25.04 -0.18 5.14
N GLU A 365 -23.71 -0.35 5.10
CA GLU A 365 -22.87 -0.33 6.30
C GLU A 365 -22.73 1.09 6.88
N GLU A 366 -22.84 2.15 6.04
CA GLU A 366 -22.90 3.55 6.47
C GLU A 366 -24.05 3.81 7.45
N VAL A 367 -25.17 3.11 7.29
CA VAL A 367 -26.32 3.22 8.20
C VAL A 367 -25.96 2.63 9.57
N ILE A 368 -25.34 1.45 9.60
CA ILE A 368 -24.95 0.78 10.83
C ILE A 368 -23.90 1.61 11.57
N ILE A 369 -22.93 2.19 10.83
CA ILE A 369 -21.91 3.06 11.38
C ILE A 369 -22.57 4.28 12.07
N ALA A 370 -23.43 5.00 11.34
CA ALA A 370 -24.07 6.18 11.86
C ALA A 370 -24.97 5.90 13.09
N ASP A 371 -25.75 4.81 13.04
CA ASP A 371 -26.60 4.42 14.15
C ASP A 371 -25.79 4.06 15.40
N ARG A 372 -24.70 3.30 15.24
CA ARG A 372 -23.82 2.90 16.36
C ARG A 372 -23.10 4.10 16.98
N PHE A 373 -22.61 5.05 16.18
CA PHE A 373 -22.03 6.28 16.71
C PHE A 373 -23.07 7.11 17.49
N ASN A 374 -24.31 7.23 17.00
CA ASN A 374 -25.36 7.93 17.72
C ASN A 374 -25.70 7.26 19.05
N GLU A 375 -25.77 5.93 19.11
CA GLU A 375 -25.97 5.18 20.36
C GLU A 375 -24.86 5.47 21.39
N ILE A 376 -23.59 5.55 20.94
CA ILE A 376 -22.45 5.77 21.84
C ILE A 376 -22.34 7.25 22.26
N LEU A 377 -22.57 8.18 21.35
CA LEU A 377 -22.29 9.61 21.58
C LEU A 377 -23.49 10.39 22.17
N ARG A 378 -24.72 9.88 22.01
CA ARG A 378 -25.93 10.52 22.55
C ARG A 378 -26.51 9.80 23.78
N GLY A 379 -26.06 8.57 24.07
CA GLY A 379 -26.49 7.73 25.21
C GLY A 379 -27.75 6.95 24.88
#